data_bdceb0c257ebb1bc5dcbf1340ca5f204
#
_entry.id   bdceb0c257ebb1bc5dcbf1340ca5f204
#
_cell.length_a   1.000
_cell.length_b   1.000
_cell.length_c   1.000
_cell.angle_alpha   90.00
_cell.angle_beta   90.00
_cell.angle_gamma   90.00
#
_symmetry.space_group_name_H-M   'P 1'
#
loop_
_entity.id
_entity.type
_entity.pdbx_description
1 polymer ?
#
loop_
_entity_poly.entity_id
_entity_poly.type
_entity_poly.pdbx_seq_one_letter_code
_entity_poly.pdbx_strand_id
1 'polypeptide(L)'
;PSKQGKTYNYNMFIATQNDKMIDALEAFDEIINQMPQSQNAFDIAKESLLANIRTTRVVKSDVLSRYIRMRELGLDYDINRDIFEKVQGYTMEDIVNFQQEWVKGRTYSIAILGDAKDLDLNSLKKYGTIKKVSTAEIFGY
;
A
#
# COMPACT_ATOMS: atom_id res chain seq x y z
N PRO A 1 -1.13 -6.91 -8.74
CA PRO A 1 0.07 -7.60 -9.17
C PRO A 1 0.76 -6.88 -10.32
N SER A 2 2.03 -7.20 -10.55
CA SER A 2 2.76 -6.71 -11.71
C SER A 2 2.42 -7.48 -12.99
N LYS A 3 1.91 -8.70 -12.85
CA LYS A 3 1.54 -9.61 -13.95
C LYS A 3 0.32 -10.44 -13.58
N GLN A 4 -0.41 -10.91 -14.60
CA GLN A 4 -1.52 -11.84 -14.42
C GLN A 4 -1.05 -13.12 -13.67
N GLY A 5 -1.86 -13.59 -12.75
CA GLY A 5 -1.57 -14.79 -11.95
C GLY A 5 -0.53 -14.61 -10.82
N LYS A 6 -0.02 -13.39 -10.59
CA LYS A 6 0.83 -13.08 -9.44
C LYS A 6 0.00 -12.57 -8.27
N THR A 7 0.50 -12.82 -7.06
CA THR A 7 -0.12 -12.36 -5.81
C THR A 7 -0.06 -10.85 -5.69
N TYR A 8 -1.14 -10.25 -5.18
CA TYR A 8 -1.14 -8.84 -4.78
C TYR A 8 -0.32 -8.67 -3.50
N ASN A 9 0.47 -7.61 -3.47
CA ASN A 9 1.15 -7.17 -2.27
C ASN A 9 0.47 -5.91 -1.73
N TYR A 10 0.19 -5.89 -0.44
CA TYR A 10 -0.24 -4.70 0.27
C TYR A 10 0.99 -4.11 0.95
N ASN A 11 1.37 -2.90 0.56
CA ASN A 11 2.56 -2.23 1.09
C ASN A 11 2.12 -0.93 1.76
N MET A 12 2.63 -0.70 2.96
CA MET A 12 2.49 0.56 3.69
C MET A 12 3.89 1.14 3.91
N PHE A 13 4.00 2.44 3.81
CA PHE A 13 5.25 3.17 4.05
C PHE A 13 4.98 4.41 4.89
N ILE A 14 5.83 4.66 5.86
CA ILE A 14 5.86 5.91 6.62
C ILE A 14 7.30 6.36 6.86
N ALA A 15 7.55 7.65 6.72
CA ALA A 15 8.77 8.29 7.17
C ALA A 15 8.45 9.08 8.45
N THR A 16 9.18 8.78 9.52
CA THR A 16 8.97 9.39 10.83
C THR A 16 10.30 9.56 11.57
N GLN A 17 10.30 10.26 12.69
CA GLN A 17 11.43 10.34 13.58
C GLN A 17 11.65 9.00 14.31
N ASN A 18 12.89 8.68 14.68
CA ASN A 18 13.23 7.40 15.30
C ASN A 18 12.47 7.17 16.61
N ASP A 19 12.28 8.22 17.41
CA ASP A 19 11.53 8.18 18.69
C ASP A 19 10.02 8.00 18.49
N LYS A 20 9.49 8.17 17.28
CA LYS A 20 8.10 7.97 16.90
C LYS A 20 7.82 6.64 16.18
N MET A 21 8.82 5.78 16.11
CA MET A 21 8.69 4.49 15.42
C MET A 21 7.58 3.62 16.00
N ILE A 22 7.48 3.52 17.32
CA ILE A 22 6.47 2.68 17.97
C ILE A 22 5.07 3.26 17.76
N ASP A 23 4.89 4.57 17.91
CA ASP A 23 3.61 5.25 17.63
C ASP A 23 3.15 4.97 16.18
N ALA A 24 4.09 5.00 15.23
CA ALA A 24 3.83 4.70 13.82
C ALA A 24 3.40 3.25 13.60
N LEU A 25 4.03 2.30 14.27
CA LEU A 25 3.69 0.88 14.17
C LEU A 25 2.33 0.60 14.82
N GLU A 26 2.00 1.25 15.91
CA GLU A 26 0.69 1.14 16.56
C GLU A 26 -0.42 1.70 15.64
N ALA A 27 -0.18 2.84 15.00
CA ALA A 27 -1.09 3.38 14.00
C ALA A 27 -1.27 2.44 12.79
N PHE A 28 -0.21 1.78 12.33
CA PHE A 28 -0.33 0.76 11.27
C PHE A 28 -1.16 -0.43 11.71
N ASP A 29 -0.94 -0.92 12.92
CA ASP A 29 -1.70 -2.04 13.48
C ASP A 29 -3.20 -1.70 13.58
N GLU A 30 -3.52 -0.50 14.03
CA GLU A 30 -4.88 0.03 14.09
C GLU A 30 -5.52 0.06 12.69
N ILE A 31 -4.85 0.63 11.70
CA ILE A 31 -5.35 0.71 10.32
C ILE A 31 -5.59 -0.68 9.74
N ILE A 32 -4.64 -1.61 9.94
CA ILE A 32 -4.71 -2.96 9.38
C ILE A 32 -5.83 -3.78 10.05
N ASN A 33 -6.00 -3.67 11.36
CA ASN A 33 -6.89 -4.55 12.12
C ASN A 33 -8.24 -3.95 12.47
N GLN A 34 -8.34 -2.63 12.62
CA GLN A 34 -9.56 -1.94 13.06
C GLN A 34 -10.16 -1.04 11.98
N MET A 35 -9.32 -0.50 11.08
CA MET A 35 -9.71 0.41 10.01
C MET A 35 -10.62 1.54 10.51
N PRO A 36 -10.07 2.64 11.04
CA PRO A 36 -10.87 3.80 11.45
C PRO A 36 -11.74 4.30 10.29
N GLN A 37 -13.05 4.41 10.53
CA GLN A 37 -14.00 4.80 9.48
C GLN A 37 -14.26 6.30 9.56
N SER A 38 -14.04 6.98 8.45
CA SER A 38 -14.35 8.41 8.28
C SER A 38 -15.01 8.63 6.93
N GLN A 39 -16.31 8.90 6.93
CA GLN A 39 -17.05 9.17 5.69
C GLN A 39 -16.44 10.34 4.91
N ASN A 40 -16.06 11.41 5.61
CA ASN A 40 -15.43 12.55 4.96
C ASN A 40 -14.09 12.19 4.28
N ALA A 41 -13.25 11.39 4.94
CA ALA A 41 -11.98 10.93 4.35
C ALA A 41 -12.23 10.02 3.13
N PHE A 42 -13.23 9.15 3.21
CA PHE A 42 -13.64 8.30 2.09
C PHE A 42 -14.10 9.14 0.88
N ASP A 43 -14.97 10.11 1.11
CA ASP A 43 -15.51 10.97 0.04
C ASP A 43 -14.38 11.76 -0.64
N ILE A 44 -13.48 12.35 0.15
CA ILE A 44 -12.30 13.06 -0.36
C ILE A 44 -11.40 12.13 -1.19
N ALA A 45 -11.11 10.93 -0.68
CA ALA A 45 -10.27 9.96 -1.38
C ALA A 45 -10.90 9.51 -2.71
N LYS A 46 -12.21 9.22 -2.71
CA LYS A 46 -12.98 8.85 -3.90
C LYS A 46 -12.95 9.94 -4.97
N GLU A 47 -13.28 11.17 -4.60
CA GLU A 47 -13.25 12.31 -5.51
C GLU A 47 -11.83 12.59 -6.04
N SER A 48 -10.82 12.50 -5.18
CA SER A 48 -9.42 12.68 -5.57
C SER A 48 -8.96 11.62 -6.59
N LEU A 49 -9.36 10.36 -6.40
CA LEU A 49 -9.05 9.28 -7.34
C LEU A 49 -9.72 9.51 -8.70
N LEU A 50 -11.01 9.84 -8.69
CA LEU A 50 -11.76 10.13 -9.93
C LEU A 50 -11.19 11.35 -10.66
N ALA A 51 -10.85 12.42 -9.93
CA ALA A 51 -10.22 13.60 -10.50
C ALA A 51 -8.85 13.27 -11.11
N ASN A 52 -8.03 12.47 -10.41
CA ASN A 52 -6.73 12.03 -10.91
C ASN A 52 -6.88 11.28 -12.26
N ILE A 53 -7.79 10.31 -12.33
CA ILE A 53 -8.02 9.55 -13.58
C ILE A 53 -8.45 10.48 -14.71
N ARG A 54 -9.35 11.43 -14.44
CA ARG A 54 -9.85 12.40 -15.45
C ARG A 54 -8.77 13.34 -15.98
N THR A 55 -7.84 13.74 -15.11
CA THR A 55 -6.85 14.78 -15.43
C THR A 55 -5.50 14.22 -15.89
N THR A 56 -5.23 12.94 -15.62
CA THR A 56 -3.98 12.29 -16.02
C THR A 56 -3.89 12.20 -17.55
N ARG A 57 -2.93 12.92 -18.11
CA ARG A 57 -2.64 12.85 -19.56
C ARG A 57 -1.65 11.73 -19.85
N VAL A 58 -1.96 10.94 -20.87
CA VAL A 58 -1.01 9.98 -21.43
C VAL A 58 -0.12 10.71 -22.43
N VAL A 59 1.15 10.87 -22.12
CA VAL A 59 2.12 11.44 -23.04
C VAL A 59 2.69 10.35 -23.95
N LYS A 60 3.21 10.74 -25.12
CA LYS A 60 3.69 9.78 -26.15
C LYS A 60 4.72 8.78 -25.60
N SER A 61 5.62 9.23 -24.72
CA SER A 61 6.62 8.37 -24.06
C SER A 61 6.01 7.25 -23.21
N ASP A 62 4.80 7.44 -22.68
CA ASP A 62 4.18 6.51 -21.73
C ASP A 62 3.27 5.48 -22.42
N VAL A 63 2.89 5.74 -23.67
CA VAL A 63 1.94 4.87 -24.40
C VAL A 63 2.43 3.42 -24.44
N LEU A 64 3.69 3.21 -24.82
CA LEU A 64 4.25 1.87 -24.94
C LEU A 64 4.38 1.17 -23.60
N SER A 65 4.88 1.87 -22.58
CA SER A 65 5.02 1.30 -21.23
C SER A 65 3.68 0.95 -20.59
N ARG A 66 2.66 1.79 -20.78
CA ARG A 66 1.28 1.50 -20.35
C ARG A 66 0.70 0.29 -21.09
N TYR A 67 0.87 0.23 -22.40
CA TYR A 67 0.42 -0.91 -23.20
C TYR A 67 1.07 -2.22 -22.72
N ILE A 68 2.39 -2.24 -22.56
CA ILE A 68 3.12 -3.42 -22.08
C ILE A 68 2.58 -3.84 -20.70
N ARG A 69 2.39 -2.88 -19.78
CA ARG A 69 1.86 -3.14 -18.45
C ARG A 69 0.45 -3.76 -18.50
N MET A 70 -0.42 -3.26 -19.35
CA MET A 70 -1.77 -3.85 -19.51
C MET A 70 -1.69 -5.26 -20.06
N ARG A 71 -0.82 -5.52 -21.06
CA ARG A 71 -0.60 -6.87 -21.59
C ARG A 71 -0.05 -7.84 -20.53
N GLU A 72 0.85 -7.40 -19.67
CA GLU A 72 1.34 -8.20 -18.52
C GLU A 72 0.23 -8.54 -17.53
N LEU A 73 -0.78 -7.70 -17.38
CA LEU A 73 -1.97 -7.96 -16.58
C LEU A 73 -3.02 -8.82 -17.30
N GLY A 74 -2.79 -9.18 -18.58
CA GLY A 74 -3.75 -9.92 -19.37
C GLY A 74 -4.87 -9.07 -19.95
N LEU A 75 -4.69 -7.75 -20.01
CA LEU A 75 -5.67 -6.78 -20.51
C LEU A 75 -5.25 -6.26 -21.90
N ASP A 76 -6.23 -5.91 -22.72
CA ASP A 76 -6.03 -5.28 -24.02
C ASP A 76 -6.52 -3.81 -24.04
N TYR A 77 -6.87 -3.27 -22.87
CA TYR A 77 -7.35 -1.91 -22.66
C TYR A 77 -6.75 -1.29 -21.39
N ASP A 78 -6.94 0.02 -21.21
CA ASP A 78 -6.50 0.73 -20.00
C ASP A 78 -7.43 0.42 -18.83
N ILE A 79 -6.91 -0.22 -17.77
CA ILE A 79 -7.64 -0.58 -16.55
C ILE A 79 -8.27 0.65 -15.85
N ASN A 80 -7.75 1.85 -16.08
CA ASN A 80 -8.31 3.06 -15.49
C ASN A 80 -9.77 3.31 -15.91
N ARG A 81 -10.19 2.80 -17.06
CA ARG A 81 -11.60 2.83 -17.47
C ARG A 81 -12.48 2.08 -16.47
N ASP A 82 -12.12 0.84 -16.16
CA ASP A 82 -12.89 0.01 -15.25
C ASP A 82 -12.84 0.54 -13.81
N ILE A 83 -11.68 1.05 -13.39
CA ILE A 83 -11.53 1.68 -12.08
C ILE A 83 -12.45 2.91 -11.99
N PHE A 84 -12.44 3.76 -13.00
CA PHE A 84 -13.27 4.97 -13.04
C PHE A 84 -14.77 4.64 -12.96
N GLU A 85 -15.22 3.64 -13.70
CA GLU A 85 -16.62 3.21 -13.70
C GLU A 85 -17.04 2.61 -12.35
N LYS A 86 -16.21 1.70 -11.79
CA LYS A 86 -16.53 0.98 -10.56
C LYS A 86 -16.45 1.86 -9.31
N VAL A 87 -15.44 2.72 -9.21
CA VAL A 87 -15.23 3.56 -8.03
C VAL A 87 -16.39 4.49 -7.76
N GLN A 88 -17.12 4.93 -8.79
CA GLN A 88 -18.30 5.76 -8.62
C GLN A 88 -19.39 5.09 -7.77
N GLY A 89 -19.53 3.77 -7.88
CA GLY A 89 -20.49 2.98 -7.11
C GLY A 89 -20.03 2.55 -5.71
N TYR A 90 -18.74 2.68 -5.39
CA TYR A 90 -18.22 2.20 -4.11
C TYR A 90 -18.70 3.04 -2.94
N THR A 91 -18.99 2.33 -1.86
CA THR A 91 -19.41 2.85 -0.55
C THR A 91 -18.32 2.62 0.50
N MET A 92 -18.46 3.24 1.66
CA MET A 92 -17.60 2.93 2.82
C MET A 92 -17.69 1.44 3.21
N GLU A 93 -18.89 0.85 3.12
CA GLU A 93 -19.09 -0.57 3.43
C GLU A 93 -18.27 -1.49 2.53
N ASP A 94 -18.16 -1.18 1.23
CA ASP A 94 -17.33 -1.96 0.30
C ASP A 94 -15.85 -1.95 0.72
N ILE A 95 -15.34 -0.79 1.19
CA ILE A 95 -13.96 -0.68 1.67
C ILE A 95 -13.77 -1.44 2.98
N VAL A 96 -14.73 -1.37 3.89
CA VAL A 96 -14.70 -2.13 5.15
C VAL A 96 -14.69 -3.63 4.86
N ASN A 97 -15.56 -4.10 3.97
CA ASN A 97 -15.63 -5.51 3.58
C ASN A 97 -14.33 -5.98 2.93
N PHE A 98 -13.75 -5.18 2.04
CA PHE A 98 -12.44 -5.47 1.45
C PHE A 98 -11.34 -5.58 2.52
N GLN A 99 -11.30 -4.63 3.46
CA GLN A 99 -10.32 -4.66 4.54
C GLN A 99 -10.49 -5.90 5.43
N GLN A 100 -11.71 -6.27 5.80
CA GLN A 100 -11.99 -7.44 6.63
C GLN A 100 -11.58 -8.75 5.93
N GLU A 101 -11.84 -8.87 4.64
CA GLU A 101 -11.58 -10.08 3.88
C GLU A 101 -10.11 -10.23 3.48
N TRP A 102 -9.48 -9.15 3.05
CA TRP A 102 -8.19 -9.20 2.37
C TRP A 102 -7.00 -8.67 3.16
N VAL A 103 -7.23 -7.80 4.15
CA VAL A 103 -6.15 -7.09 4.87
C VAL A 103 -6.05 -7.56 6.31
N LYS A 104 -7.17 -7.58 7.05
CA LYS A 104 -7.21 -7.90 8.47
C LYS A 104 -6.67 -9.30 8.77
N GLY A 105 -5.86 -9.39 9.83
CA GLY A 105 -5.35 -10.66 10.32
C GLY A 105 -4.33 -11.35 9.40
N ARG A 106 -3.83 -10.65 8.37
CA ARG A 106 -2.77 -11.19 7.51
C ARG A 106 -1.41 -11.07 8.18
N THR A 107 -0.54 -12.04 7.88
CA THR A 107 0.87 -11.95 8.26
C THR A 107 1.59 -10.98 7.33
N TYR A 108 2.38 -10.08 7.90
CA TYR A 108 3.18 -9.10 7.17
C TYR A 108 4.61 -9.03 7.71
N SER A 109 5.51 -8.53 6.91
CA SER A 109 6.90 -8.27 7.30
C SER A 109 7.09 -6.77 7.49
N ILE A 110 7.81 -6.39 8.54
CA ILE A 110 8.17 -5.01 8.81
C ILE A 110 9.64 -4.81 8.44
N ALA A 111 9.91 -3.84 7.58
CA ALA A 111 11.27 -3.39 7.30
C ALA A 111 11.46 -2.00 7.91
N ILE A 112 12.51 -1.83 8.72
CA ILE A 112 12.84 -0.57 9.39
C ILE A 112 14.23 -0.15 8.96
N LEU A 113 14.35 1.09 8.47
CA LEU A 113 15.60 1.75 8.18
C LEU A 113 15.78 2.93 9.12
N GLY A 114 16.84 2.91 9.91
CA GLY A 114 17.14 3.96 10.88
C GLY A 114 18.45 3.69 11.64
N ASP A 115 18.90 4.65 12.45
CA ASP A 115 20.05 4.40 13.34
C ASP A 115 19.61 3.48 14.50
N ALA A 116 20.22 2.29 14.56
CA ALA A 116 19.88 1.30 15.57
C ALA A 116 20.10 1.76 17.02
N LYS A 117 20.88 2.83 17.24
CA LYS A 117 21.09 3.41 18.57
C LYS A 117 19.88 4.17 19.07
N ASP A 118 19.11 4.73 18.15
CA ASP A 118 17.95 5.57 18.45
C ASP A 118 16.62 4.78 18.37
N LEU A 119 16.68 3.51 17.98
CA LEU A 119 15.49 2.66 17.83
C LEU A 119 15.24 1.83 19.09
N ASP A 120 14.02 1.82 19.61
CA ASP A 120 13.60 0.92 20.68
C ASP A 120 13.39 -0.51 20.15
N LEU A 121 14.49 -1.25 20.05
CA LEU A 121 14.46 -2.64 19.58
C LEU A 121 13.72 -3.58 20.55
N ASN A 122 13.59 -3.23 21.83
CA ASN A 122 12.88 -4.07 22.79
C ASN A 122 11.38 -4.04 22.54
N SER A 123 10.82 -2.87 22.33
CA SER A 123 9.41 -2.71 22.00
C SER A 123 9.03 -3.33 20.65
N LEU A 124 9.97 -3.46 19.71
CA LEU A 124 9.75 -4.16 18.44
C LEU A 124 9.50 -5.66 18.59
N LYS A 125 9.97 -6.30 19.66
CA LYS A 125 9.81 -7.75 19.87
C LYS A 125 8.34 -8.20 19.93
N LYS A 126 7.42 -7.30 20.28
CA LYS A 126 5.98 -7.60 20.28
C LYS A 126 5.42 -7.86 18.86
N TYR A 127 6.08 -7.35 17.83
CA TYR A 127 5.67 -7.54 16.43
C TYR A 127 6.29 -8.78 15.77
N GLY A 128 7.34 -9.35 16.36
CA GLY A 128 7.97 -10.56 15.84
C GLY A 128 9.48 -10.67 16.12
N THR A 129 10.12 -11.61 15.43
CA THR A 129 11.56 -11.82 15.53
C THR A 129 12.32 -10.75 14.76
N ILE A 130 13.25 -10.08 15.44
CA ILE A 130 14.09 -9.04 14.84
C ILE A 130 15.31 -9.70 14.15
N LYS A 131 15.45 -9.45 12.85
CA LYS A 131 16.67 -9.76 12.10
C LYS A 131 17.33 -8.44 11.69
N LYS A 132 18.57 -8.23 12.15
CA LYS A 132 19.42 -7.16 11.62
C LYS A 132 20.02 -7.61 10.30
N VAL A 133 19.92 -6.77 9.30
CA VAL A 133 20.42 -7.03 7.94
C VAL A 133 21.54 -6.03 7.65
N SER A 134 22.71 -6.51 7.26
CA SER A 134 23.85 -5.66 6.91
C SER A 134 23.73 -5.15 5.48
N THR A 135 24.48 -4.08 5.17
CA THR A 135 24.61 -3.56 3.81
C THR A 135 25.09 -4.63 2.83
N ALA A 136 26.04 -5.47 3.28
CA ALA A 136 26.55 -6.57 2.47
C ALA A 136 25.46 -7.63 2.16
N GLU A 137 24.59 -7.96 3.12
CA GLU A 137 23.48 -8.88 2.87
C GLU A 137 22.44 -8.30 1.89
N ILE A 138 22.25 -6.97 1.89
CA ILE A 138 21.27 -6.31 1.00
C ILE A 138 21.81 -6.20 -0.43
N PHE A 139 23.06 -5.78 -0.57
CA PHE A 139 23.64 -5.40 -1.87
C PHE A 139 24.59 -6.45 -2.45
N GLY A 140 24.99 -7.47 -1.67
CA GLY A 140 25.84 -8.58 -2.14
C GLY A 140 27.32 -8.23 -2.25
N TYR A 141 27.80 -7.18 -1.57
CA TYR A 141 29.23 -6.78 -1.54
C TYR A 141 29.64 -6.25 -0.18
#